data_93b165957d550afd4b117c5fa1ee3a69
#
_entry.id   93b165957d550afd4b117c5fa1ee3a69
#
_cell.length_a   1.000
_cell.length_b   1.000
_cell.length_c   1.000
_cell.angle_alpha   90.00
_cell.angle_beta   90.00
_cell.angle_gamma   90.00
#
_symmetry.space_group_name_H-M   'P 1'
#
loop_
_entity.id
_entity.type
_entity.pdbx_description
1 polymer ?
#
loop_
_entity_poly.entity_id
_entity_poly.type
_entity_poly.pdbx_seq_one_letter_code
_entity_poly.pdbx_strand_id
1 'polypeptide(L)'
;MKRFLLSVVLKTVSCGAFVWLAGSALSCPAELQVGAASVDITPNKAVALWGQFGLRLSTTPDTPLTANVVALQSGDARTTFVSLDLLQLPEVFVQAVRDAVAKKDAAINVQNIVLTATHTHTAPVLRPGTPGIPVNDQTMTVEETIAYLADKISDGIVAAWKNVAPGKMAYGLDRNSIGFSRRAVYANGSAQMYGNTNRPDFVHLEGMDDDDVGSLFFFDQQDNVKAIVVNVACPSQVVEGQSAINADYWLPVRENLQARYGAGVVVLGWGGAAGDMSPRPLLHKAANARMRALRGINEMQELARRIDLSVSQTFEAAQKEKFPDPVLKHVAVTLQLPLNKISETQYQEALAAYNKVLAQLEADPSCAPRVAFMARDWHHGVVKRYEQLQKNPDATYPVEIHVVRLGDLVVCSNPFELYCEYGVRIKARSKATQTFILQMSGFGSYLPTARAQAGGSYSAIPQSNIIGPEGGQMLVDKTVEIIEELWK
;
A
#
# COMPACT_ATOMS: atom_id res chain seq x y z
N MET A 1 103.93 12.52 -0.33
CA MET A 1 103.06 11.54 -0.94
C MET A 1 102.18 10.96 0.20
N LYS A 2 101.03 11.51 0.50
CA LYS A 2 100.14 11.11 1.56
C LYS A 2 98.79 10.65 0.95
N ARG A 3 98.39 9.41 1.14
CA ARG A 3 97.13 8.86 0.71
C ARG A 3 96.07 9.29 1.72
N PHE A 4 94.98 9.90 1.26
CA PHE A 4 93.75 10.12 2.06
C PHE A 4 92.74 9.04 1.74
N LEU A 5 92.35 8.31 2.74
CA LEU A 5 91.23 7.38 2.73
C LEU A 5 89.97 8.16 3.09
N LEU A 6 88.97 8.14 2.20
CA LEU A 6 87.61 8.64 2.45
C LEU A 6 86.74 7.43 2.84
N SER A 7 86.27 7.41 4.06
CA SER A 7 85.26 6.43 4.49
C SER A 7 83.86 6.95 4.21
N VAL A 8 83.15 6.21 3.37
CA VAL A 8 81.74 6.45 3.10
C VAL A 8 80.87 5.65 4.05
N VAL A 9 80.09 6.33 4.89
CA VAL A 9 79.11 5.73 5.80
C VAL A 9 77.80 5.60 5.04
N LEU A 10 77.40 4.38 4.66
CA LEU A 10 76.05 4.08 4.12
C LEU A 10 75.08 4.02 5.32
N LYS A 11 74.12 4.98 5.34
CA LYS A 11 72.93 4.89 6.18
C LYS A 11 71.85 4.11 5.42
N THR A 12 71.57 2.89 5.81
CA THR A 12 70.43 2.13 5.34
C THR A 12 69.18 2.67 6.02
N VAL A 13 68.30 3.29 5.20
CA VAL A 13 66.93 3.65 5.59
C VAL A 13 66.06 2.46 5.31
N SER A 14 65.64 1.73 6.37
CA SER A 14 64.64 0.67 6.30
C SER A 14 63.23 1.30 6.14
N CYS A 15 62.66 1.25 4.94
CA CYS A 15 61.28 1.63 4.67
C CYS A 15 60.39 0.40 4.99
N GLY A 16 59.85 0.38 6.22
CA GLY A 16 58.83 -0.62 6.61
C GLY A 16 57.51 -0.32 5.88
N ALA A 17 57.19 -1.06 4.83
CA ALA A 17 55.88 -1.04 4.21
C ALA A 17 54.88 -1.72 5.17
N PHE A 18 54.07 -0.92 5.88
CA PHE A 18 52.85 -1.39 6.55
C PHE A 18 51.82 -1.71 5.48
N VAL A 19 51.69 -2.98 5.13
CA VAL A 19 50.56 -3.48 4.35
C VAL A 19 49.33 -3.52 5.28
N TRP A 20 48.47 -2.51 5.18
CA TRP A 20 47.12 -2.60 5.69
C TRP A 20 46.36 -3.64 4.88
N LEU A 21 46.26 -4.85 5.36
CA LEU A 21 45.24 -5.82 4.96
C LEU A 21 43.90 -5.23 5.42
N ALA A 22 43.24 -4.49 4.54
CA ALA A 22 41.80 -4.25 4.66
C ALA A 22 41.11 -5.60 4.54
N GLY A 23 40.94 -6.27 5.65
CA GLY A 23 40.08 -7.44 5.74
C GLY A 23 38.68 -6.98 5.36
N SER A 24 38.23 -7.34 4.17
CA SER A 24 36.82 -7.38 3.84
C SER A 24 36.20 -8.36 4.85
N ALA A 25 35.67 -7.85 5.94
CA ALA A 25 34.83 -8.63 6.81
C ALA A 25 33.68 -9.11 5.93
N LEU A 26 33.71 -10.37 5.52
CA LEU A 26 32.55 -11.07 5.03
C LEU A 26 31.53 -10.95 6.15
N SER A 27 30.59 -10.01 6.02
CA SER A 27 29.51 -9.89 6.99
C SER A 27 28.75 -11.22 6.89
N CYS A 28 28.91 -12.07 7.90
CA CYS A 28 28.04 -13.22 8.05
C CYS A 28 26.60 -12.70 8.04
N PRO A 29 25.71 -13.30 7.26
CA PRO A 29 24.30 -12.93 7.33
C PRO A 29 23.86 -13.00 8.81
N ALA A 30 23.23 -11.95 9.31
CA ALA A 30 22.80 -11.91 10.67
C ALA A 30 21.46 -12.64 10.82
N GLU A 31 21.31 -13.38 11.91
CA GLU A 31 20.09 -14.11 12.21
C GLU A 31 18.86 -13.18 12.18
N LEU A 32 17.80 -13.60 11.50
CA LEU A 32 16.55 -12.86 11.42
C LEU A 32 15.86 -12.85 12.78
N GLN A 33 15.50 -11.65 13.23
CA GLN A 33 14.66 -11.46 14.40
C GLN A 33 13.27 -11.05 13.92
N VAL A 34 12.22 -11.68 14.47
CA VAL A 34 10.83 -11.46 14.07
C VAL A 34 9.97 -11.19 15.30
N GLY A 35 9.29 -10.06 15.29
CA GLY A 35 8.21 -9.74 16.23
C GLY A 35 6.91 -9.52 15.50
N ALA A 36 5.78 -9.91 16.10
CA ALA A 36 4.47 -9.71 15.51
C ALA A 36 3.44 -9.32 16.57
N ALA A 37 2.49 -8.46 16.18
CA ALA A 37 1.38 -8.06 17.04
C ALA A 37 0.15 -7.71 16.18
N SER A 38 -1.03 -7.95 16.75
CA SER A 38 -2.31 -7.48 16.21
C SER A 38 -3.03 -6.69 17.29
N VAL A 39 -3.61 -5.55 16.91
CA VAL A 39 -4.35 -4.68 17.83
C VAL A 39 -5.67 -4.26 17.19
N ASP A 40 -6.73 -4.26 18.01
CA ASP A 40 -8.04 -3.71 17.64
C ASP A 40 -7.96 -2.19 17.60
N ILE A 41 -8.28 -1.61 16.43
CA ILE A 41 -8.31 -0.18 16.16
C ILE A 41 -9.74 0.33 15.88
N THR A 42 -10.76 -0.47 16.18
CA THR A 42 -12.16 -0.10 15.98
C THR A 42 -12.49 1.14 16.81
N PRO A 43 -13.02 2.22 16.22
CA PRO A 43 -13.47 3.39 16.97
C PRO A 43 -14.52 3.03 18.02
N ASN A 44 -14.43 3.66 19.19
CA ASN A 44 -15.33 3.43 20.32
C ASN A 44 -16.59 4.31 20.32
N LYS A 45 -16.70 5.21 19.33
CA LYS A 45 -17.88 6.06 19.05
C LYS A 45 -18.16 6.04 17.55
N ALA A 46 -19.30 6.61 17.15
CA ALA A 46 -19.60 6.81 15.74
C ALA A 46 -18.52 7.67 15.06
N VAL A 47 -18.22 7.36 13.82
CA VAL A 47 -17.25 8.09 12.97
C VAL A 47 -17.84 8.33 11.59
N ALA A 48 -17.36 9.35 10.92
CA ALA A 48 -17.61 9.50 9.49
C ALA A 48 -16.85 8.40 8.72
N LEU A 49 -17.52 7.75 7.77
CA LEU A 49 -16.93 6.71 6.93
C LEU A 49 -16.47 7.26 5.59
N TRP A 50 -15.31 6.78 5.14
CA TRP A 50 -14.67 7.17 3.89
C TRP A 50 -14.99 6.19 2.74
N GLY A 51 -14.61 6.57 1.50
CA GLY A 51 -14.69 5.71 0.32
C GLY A 51 -15.88 5.96 -0.60
N GLN A 52 -16.84 6.81 -0.20
CA GLN A 52 -17.97 7.21 -1.04
C GLN A 52 -17.99 8.74 -1.23
N PHE A 53 -18.68 9.23 -2.28
CA PHE A 53 -18.81 10.67 -2.52
C PHE A 53 -19.66 11.39 -1.48
N GLY A 54 -20.59 10.67 -0.85
CA GLY A 54 -21.44 11.19 0.23
C GLY A 54 -20.93 10.81 1.61
N LEU A 55 -21.11 11.71 2.58
CA LEU A 55 -20.83 11.41 3.98
C LEU A 55 -21.74 10.28 4.47
N ARG A 56 -21.15 9.27 5.12
CA ARG A 56 -21.87 8.26 5.89
C ARG A 56 -21.38 8.32 7.34
N LEU A 57 -22.26 8.17 8.29
CA LEU A 57 -21.90 7.96 9.69
C LEU A 57 -21.95 6.47 10.00
N SER A 58 -21.00 6.02 10.78
CA SER A 58 -20.98 4.60 11.17
C SER A 58 -22.13 4.27 12.12
N THR A 59 -22.70 3.12 11.92
CA THR A 59 -23.57 2.42 12.88
C THR A 59 -22.72 1.50 13.77
N THR A 60 -23.35 0.60 14.49
CA THR A 60 -22.65 -0.47 15.24
C THR A 60 -21.71 -1.23 14.30
N PRO A 61 -20.45 -1.45 14.67
CA PRO A 61 -19.53 -2.23 13.86
C PRO A 61 -20.05 -3.65 13.61
N ASP A 62 -19.97 -4.11 12.35
CA ASP A 62 -20.22 -5.51 11.99
C ASP A 62 -19.00 -6.37 12.35
N THR A 63 -17.80 -5.80 12.12
CA THR A 63 -16.53 -6.47 12.38
C THR A 63 -15.50 -5.50 12.94
N PRO A 64 -14.54 -5.96 13.75
CA PRO A 64 -13.45 -5.12 14.20
C PRO A 64 -12.56 -4.70 13.02
N LEU A 65 -11.96 -3.51 13.12
CA LEU A 65 -10.82 -3.09 12.34
C LEU A 65 -9.54 -3.40 13.10
N THR A 66 -8.51 -3.87 12.41
CA THR A 66 -7.25 -4.26 13.04
C THR A 66 -6.06 -3.56 12.42
N ALA A 67 -5.02 -3.34 13.25
CA ALA A 67 -3.67 -3.08 12.80
C ALA A 67 -2.82 -4.32 13.06
N ASN A 68 -2.26 -4.89 11.99
CA ASN A 68 -1.44 -6.09 12.04
C ASN A 68 0.01 -5.71 11.72
N VAL A 69 0.92 -6.04 12.61
CA VAL A 69 2.30 -5.56 12.61
C VAL A 69 3.28 -6.71 12.57
N VAL A 70 4.30 -6.58 11.72
CA VAL A 70 5.52 -7.41 11.75
C VAL A 70 6.73 -6.48 11.85
N ALA A 71 7.54 -6.70 12.88
CA ALA A 71 8.82 -6.05 13.10
C ALA A 71 9.95 -7.02 12.76
N LEU A 72 10.89 -6.59 11.93
CA LEU A 72 12.01 -7.39 11.43
C LEU A 72 13.33 -6.70 11.75
N GLN A 73 14.31 -7.50 12.19
CA GLN A 73 15.69 -7.07 12.34
C GLN A 73 16.64 -8.16 11.82
N SER A 74 17.67 -7.75 11.09
CA SER A 74 18.80 -8.60 10.68
C SER A 74 20.07 -7.74 10.79
N GLY A 75 20.94 -8.06 11.77
CA GLY A 75 22.02 -7.18 12.17
C GLY A 75 21.52 -5.81 12.63
N ASP A 76 22.05 -4.74 12.02
CA ASP A 76 21.64 -3.36 12.31
C ASP A 76 20.42 -2.91 11.48
N ALA A 77 20.07 -3.66 10.46
CA ALA A 77 18.92 -3.33 9.60
C ALA A 77 17.61 -3.65 10.32
N ARG A 78 16.68 -2.69 10.29
CA ARG A 78 15.36 -2.78 10.94
C ARG A 78 14.27 -2.28 10.01
N THR A 79 13.13 -2.96 10.01
CA THR A 79 11.92 -2.52 9.30
C THR A 79 10.66 -2.95 10.04
N THR A 80 9.60 -2.19 9.88
CA THR A 80 8.28 -2.52 10.44
C THR A 80 7.25 -2.45 9.32
N PHE A 81 6.50 -3.51 9.11
CA PHE A 81 5.34 -3.53 8.23
C PHE A 81 4.06 -3.48 9.05
N VAL A 82 3.15 -2.58 8.69
CA VAL A 82 1.86 -2.41 9.35
C VAL A 82 0.75 -2.44 8.32
N SER A 83 -0.11 -3.44 8.38
CA SER A 83 -1.33 -3.53 7.59
C SER A 83 -2.52 -3.02 8.40
N LEU A 84 -3.24 -2.04 7.88
CA LEU A 84 -4.30 -1.31 8.55
C LEU A 84 -5.64 -1.51 7.82
N ASP A 85 -6.71 -1.86 8.55
CA ASP A 85 -8.06 -1.88 8.00
C ASP A 85 -8.62 -0.46 7.86
N LEU A 86 -8.00 0.30 6.96
CA LEU A 86 -8.31 1.70 6.64
C LEU A 86 -8.44 1.85 5.12
N LEU A 87 -8.94 3.01 4.67
CA LEU A 87 -9.08 3.32 3.24
C LEU A 87 -7.77 3.84 2.65
N GLN A 88 -7.26 4.93 3.21
CA GLN A 88 -6.06 5.67 2.79
C GLN A 88 -5.38 6.28 4.01
N LEU A 89 -4.12 6.65 3.86
CA LEU A 89 -3.28 7.14 4.96
C LEU A 89 -2.78 8.57 4.64
N PRO A 90 -3.56 9.62 4.94
CA PRO A 90 -3.11 11.01 4.76
C PRO A 90 -1.82 11.27 5.54
N GLU A 91 -0.98 12.17 5.04
CA GLU A 91 0.30 12.49 5.66
C GLU A 91 0.16 12.91 7.13
N VAL A 92 -0.87 13.71 7.46
CA VAL A 92 -1.18 14.09 8.85
C VAL A 92 -1.39 12.87 9.75
N PHE A 93 -1.99 11.81 9.25
CA PHE A 93 -2.20 10.57 9.98
C PHE A 93 -0.91 9.74 10.09
N VAL A 94 -0.17 9.60 8.99
CA VAL A 94 1.14 8.91 8.98
C VAL A 94 2.07 9.57 10.00
N GLN A 95 2.14 10.90 10.01
CA GLN A 95 2.96 11.65 10.97
C GLN A 95 2.49 11.44 12.40
N ALA A 96 1.18 11.47 12.66
CA ALA A 96 0.63 11.23 13.99
C ALA A 96 0.99 9.83 14.53
N VAL A 97 0.98 8.80 13.67
CA VAL A 97 1.43 7.45 14.06
C VAL A 97 2.92 7.45 14.36
N ARG A 98 3.77 8.05 13.52
CA ARG A 98 5.22 8.16 13.71
C ARG A 98 5.56 8.89 15.02
N ASP A 99 4.89 10.00 15.30
CA ASP A 99 5.08 10.79 16.53
C ASP A 99 4.66 9.99 17.77
N ALA A 100 3.55 9.26 17.71
CA ALA A 100 3.08 8.40 18.79
C ALA A 100 4.06 7.26 19.08
N VAL A 101 4.63 6.64 18.05
CA VAL A 101 5.68 5.60 18.20
C VAL A 101 6.93 6.19 18.82
N ALA A 102 7.46 7.30 18.28
CA ALA A 102 8.67 7.95 18.79
C ALA A 102 8.53 8.35 20.28
N LYS A 103 7.32 8.78 20.67
CA LYS A 103 7.01 9.12 22.08
C LYS A 103 6.99 7.89 22.99
N LYS A 104 6.52 6.72 22.51
CA LYS A 104 6.40 5.48 23.29
C LYS A 104 7.72 4.70 23.34
N ASP A 105 8.48 4.73 22.24
CA ASP A 105 9.77 4.04 22.13
C ASP A 105 10.67 4.74 21.10
N ALA A 106 11.58 5.59 21.57
CA ALA A 106 12.51 6.35 20.73
C ALA A 106 13.58 5.49 20.04
N ALA A 107 13.71 4.20 20.39
CA ALA A 107 14.66 3.28 19.74
C ALA A 107 14.12 2.74 18.41
N ILE A 108 12.80 2.89 18.14
CA ILE A 108 12.19 2.47 16.89
C ILE A 108 12.44 3.55 15.84
N ASN A 109 13.11 3.18 14.75
CA ASN A 109 13.28 4.10 13.61
C ASN A 109 11.95 4.28 12.87
N VAL A 110 11.28 5.41 13.12
CA VAL A 110 9.97 5.72 12.56
C VAL A 110 9.98 5.91 11.04
N GLN A 111 11.14 6.20 10.43
CA GLN A 111 11.30 6.30 8.97
C GLN A 111 11.30 4.92 8.29
N ASN A 112 11.56 3.86 9.03
CA ASN A 112 11.52 2.49 8.54
C ASN A 112 10.19 1.78 8.86
N ILE A 113 9.13 2.53 9.18
CA ILE A 113 7.77 2.01 9.33
C ILE A 113 7.04 2.15 8.01
N VAL A 114 6.69 1.02 7.40
CA VAL A 114 5.87 0.93 6.19
C VAL A 114 4.41 0.71 6.61
N LEU A 115 3.61 1.76 6.55
CA LEU A 115 2.17 1.69 6.78
C LEU A 115 1.47 1.42 5.45
N THR A 116 0.50 0.51 5.41
CA THR A 116 -0.35 0.27 4.24
C THR A 116 -1.79 0.03 4.65
N ALA A 117 -2.74 0.51 3.85
CA ALA A 117 -4.16 0.30 4.08
C ALA A 117 -4.68 -0.89 3.25
N THR A 118 -5.60 -1.67 3.82
CA THR A 118 -6.33 -2.74 3.10
C THR A 118 -7.35 -2.18 2.11
N HIS A 119 -7.58 -0.88 2.15
CA HIS A 119 -8.52 -0.14 1.32
C HIS A 119 -9.99 -0.47 1.59
N THR A 120 -10.37 -0.78 2.84
CA THR A 120 -11.79 -0.94 3.16
C THR A 120 -12.54 0.39 3.12
N HIS A 121 -13.68 0.41 2.43
CA HIS A 121 -14.52 1.59 2.24
C HIS A 121 -15.52 1.82 3.39
N THR A 122 -15.39 1.09 4.46
CA THR A 122 -16.21 1.20 5.69
C THR A 122 -15.34 1.52 6.91
N ALA A 123 -14.22 2.20 6.67
CA ALA A 123 -13.29 2.70 7.69
C ALA A 123 -13.44 4.21 7.90
N PRO A 124 -12.92 4.75 9.02
CA PRO A 124 -13.04 6.17 9.36
C PRO A 124 -12.40 7.12 8.35
N VAL A 125 -13.00 8.31 8.22
CA VAL A 125 -12.38 9.46 7.53
C VAL A 125 -11.20 9.97 8.35
N LEU A 126 -10.03 10.09 7.69
CA LEU A 126 -8.78 10.60 8.29
C LEU A 126 -8.35 11.94 7.68
N ARG A 127 -9.27 12.67 7.07
CA ARG A 127 -8.99 13.90 6.35
C ARG A 127 -9.56 15.11 7.12
N PRO A 128 -8.72 15.91 7.78
CA PRO A 128 -9.16 17.11 8.51
C PRO A 128 -9.97 18.06 7.63
N GLY A 129 -10.93 18.76 8.24
CA GLY A 129 -11.82 19.68 7.54
C GLY A 129 -12.84 19.01 6.63
N THR A 130 -13.14 17.71 6.79
CA THR A 130 -14.25 17.03 6.11
C THR A 130 -15.56 17.62 6.59
N PRO A 131 -16.39 18.21 5.68
CA PRO A 131 -17.61 18.92 6.08
C PRO A 131 -18.74 17.97 6.45
N GLY A 132 -19.67 18.45 7.28
CA GLY A 132 -20.92 17.77 7.61
C GLY A 132 -20.83 16.70 8.69
N ILE A 133 -19.66 16.51 9.31
CA ILE A 133 -19.51 15.61 10.46
C ILE A 133 -20.20 16.27 11.67
N PRO A 134 -21.15 15.59 12.35
CA PRO A 134 -21.79 16.14 13.52
C PRO A 134 -20.80 16.39 14.66
N VAL A 135 -20.91 17.57 15.29
CA VAL A 135 -20.12 17.90 16.48
C VAL A 135 -21.01 17.61 17.70
N ASN A 136 -20.80 16.46 18.35
CA ASN A 136 -21.52 16.01 19.52
C ASN A 136 -20.72 14.95 20.28
N ASP A 137 -21.17 14.58 21.48
CA ASP A 137 -20.48 13.61 22.33
C ASP A 137 -20.55 12.14 21.81
N GLN A 138 -21.39 11.85 20.83
CA GLN A 138 -21.61 10.51 20.28
C GLN A 138 -20.76 10.24 19.04
N THR A 139 -20.22 11.27 18.40
CA THR A 139 -19.47 11.17 17.15
C THR A 139 -18.06 11.73 17.37
N MET A 140 -17.04 10.97 16.97
CA MET A 140 -15.65 11.45 16.97
C MET A 140 -15.43 12.43 15.83
N THR A 141 -14.72 13.51 16.11
CA THR A 141 -14.15 14.38 15.07
C THR A 141 -13.05 13.61 14.31
N VAL A 142 -12.60 14.16 13.19
CA VAL A 142 -11.47 13.55 12.43
C VAL A 142 -10.20 13.60 13.27
N GLU A 143 -9.96 14.68 13.99
CA GLU A 143 -8.79 14.87 14.84
C GLU A 143 -8.78 13.88 16.01
N GLU A 144 -9.91 13.69 16.70
CA GLU A 144 -10.07 12.67 17.74
C GLU A 144 -9.85 11.26 17.18
N THR A 145 -10.36 10.98 15.98
CA THR A 145 -10.20 9.69 15.31
C THR A 145 -8.73 9.43 14.98
N ILE A 146 -8.02 10.42 14.43
CA ILE A 146 -6.59 10.34 14.13
C ILE A 146 -5.79 10.06 15.41
N ALA A 147 -6.06 10.80 16.48
CA ALA A 147 -5.35 10.63 17.75
C ALA A 147 -5.59 9.25 18.36
N TYR A 148 -6.84 8.77 18.36
CA TYR A 148 -7.22 7.44 18.85
C TYR A 148 -6.53 6.32 18.08
N LEU A 149 -6.59 6.37 16.76
CA LEU A 149 -5.98 5.36 15.90
C LEU A 149 -4.46 5.37 16.02
N ALA A 150 -3.83 6.55 16.02
CA ALA A 150 -2.37 6.68 16.16
C ALA A 150 -1.88 6.10 17.49
N ASP A 151 -2.61 6.33 18.58
CA ASP A 151 -2.29 5.76 19.89
C ASP A 151 -2.36 4.22 19.87
N LYS A 152 -3.45 3.64 19.37
CA LYS A 152 -3.64 2.19 19.26
C LYS A 152 -2.61 1.52 18.34
N ILE A 153 -2.37 2.10 17.15
CA ILE A 153 -1.43 1.56 16.18
C ILE A 153 0.00 1.58 16.73
N SER A 154 0.37 2.68 17.41
CA SER A 154 1.68 2.76 18.06
C SER A 154 1.88 1.74 19.17
N ASP A 155 0.81 1.40 19.95
CA ASP A 155 0.87 0.27 20.89
C ASP A 155 1.17 -1.05 20.20
N GLY A 156 0.53 -1.33 19.07
CA GLY A 156 0.80 -2.53 18.27
C GLY A 156 2.23 -2.59 17.75
N ILE A 157 2.76 -1.46 17.25
CA ILE A 157 4.14 -1.37 16.76
C ILE A 157 5.14 -1.63 17.90
N VAL A 158 4.97 -0.97 19.04
CA VAL A 158 5.82 -1.17 20.23
C VAL A 158 5.71 -2.61 20.74
N ALA A 159 4.51 -3.19 20.76
CA ALA A 159 4.31 -4.58 21.17
C ALA A 159 5.04 -5.55 20.22
N ALA A 160 5.00 -5.34 18.91
CA ALA A 160 5.73 -6.16 17.96
C ALA A 160 7.25 -6.09 18.20
N TRP A 161 7.81 -4.89 18.44
CA TRP A 161 9.23 -4.73 18.76
C TRP A 161 9.63 -5.35 20.10
N LYS A 162 8.76 -5.33 21.10
CA LYS A 162 8.99 -6.02 22.39
C LYS A 162 8.99 -7.54 22.26
N ASN A 163 8.31 -8.08 21.24
CA ASN A 163 8.19 -9.52 20.99
C ASN A 163 9.20 -10.04 19.95
N VAL A 164 10.19 -9.20 19.55
CA VAL A 164 11.22 -9.61 18.61
C VAL A 164 12.08 -10.72 19.21
N ALA A 165 12.19 -11.81 18.48
CA ALA A 165 12.96 -13.00 18.84
C ALA A 165 13.51 -13.68 17.58
N PRO A 166 14.55 -14.53 17.70
CA PRO A 166 15.08 -15.29 16.58
C PRO A 166 14.00 -16.06 15.84
N GLY A 167 14.03 -15.99 14.53
CA GLY A 167 13.03 -16.59 13.67
C GLY A 167 13.55 -16.92 12.28
N LYS A 168 12.66 -17.39 11.45
CA LYS A 168 12.93 -17.78 10.05
C LYS A 168 11.83 -17.22 9.17
N MET A 169 12.11 -17.08 7.89
CA MET A 169 11.08 -16.77 6.90
C MET A 169 11.04 -17.80 5.78
N ALA A 170 9.89 -17.91 5.13
CA ALA A 170 9.71 -18.58 3.84
C ALA A 170 8.73 -17.77 3.01
N TYR A 171 8.79 -17.89 1.69
CA TYR A 171 7.91 -17.19 0.79
C TYR A 171 7.55 -18.02 -0.43
N GLY A 172 6.51 -17.63 -1.11
CA GLY A 172 6.12 -18.30 -2.35
C GLY A 172 4.95 -17.62 -3.03
N LEU A 173 4.59 -18.16 -4.16
CA LEU A 173 3.62 -17.62 -5.08
C LEU A 173 2.67 -18.72 -5.55
N ASP A 174 1.38 -18.44 -5.50
CA ASP A 174 0.35 -19.20 -6.20
C ASP A 174 -0.49 -18.24 -7.07
N ARG A 175 -1.41 -18.76 -7.84
CA ARG A 175 -2.29 -17.97 -8.71
C ARG A 175 -3.75 -18.32 -8.48
N ASN A 176 -4.55 -17.26 -8.29
CA ASN A 176 -6.00 -17.39 -8.15
C ASN A 176 -6.68 -16.06 -8.51
N SER A 177 -7.83 -16.13 -9.14
CA SER A 177 -8.59 -14.94 -9.50
C SER A 177 -9.27 -14.33 -8.26
N ILE A 178 -8.62 -13.33 -7.66
CA ILE A 178 -9.11 -12.57 -6.49
C ILE A 178 -9.64 -11.21 -6.93
N GLY A 179 -8.84 -10.44 -7.68
CA GLY A 179 -9.21 -9.17 -8.30
C GLY A 179 -9.52 -9.34 -9.78
N PHE A 180 -10.41 -8.48 -10.30
CA PHE A 180 -10.86 -8.51 -11.70
C PHE A 180 -10.82 -7.11 -12.28
N SER A 181 -10.38 -6.98 -13.54
CA SER A 181 -10.47 -5.71 -14.26
C SER A 181 -11.91 -5.20 -14.27
N ARG A 182 -12.08 -3.91 -13.89
CA ARG A 182 -13.41 -3.27 -13.75
C ARG A 182 -13.72 -2.22 -14.81
N ARG A 183 -12.88 -2.09 -15.85
CA ARG A 183 -13.07 -1.11 -16.93
C ARG A 183 -13.48 -1.81 -18.21
N ALA A 184 -14.70 -1.53 -18.69
CA ALA A 184 -15.22 -2.03 -19.96
C ALA A 184 -14.86 -1.06 -21.08
N VAL A 185 -14.33 -1.57 -22.21
CA VAL A 185 -13.96 -0.80 -23.42
C VAL A 185 -14.99 -1.02 -24.51
N TYR A 186 -15.35 0.07 -25.20
CA TYR A 186 -16.36 0.09 -26.25
C TYR A 186 -15.76 0.40 -27.62
N ALA A 187 -16.50 0.09 -28.70
CA ALA A 187 -16.06 0.18 -30.08
C ALA A 187 -15.58 1.59 -30.50
N ASN A 188 -16.04 2.64 -29.84
CA ASN A 188 -15.59 4.01 -30.06
C ASN A 188 -14.29 4.38 -29.34
N GLY A 189 -13.62 3.41 -28.66
CA GLY A 189 -12.41 3.61 -27.90
C GLY A 189 -12.61 4.17 -26.49
N SER A 190 -13.84 4.51 -26.07
CA SER A 190 -14.11 4.92 -24.69
C SER A 190 -14.03 3.73 -23.74
N ALA A 191 -13.65 4.00 -22.48
CA ALA A 191 -13.70 3.02 -21.41
C ALA A 191 -14.59 3.52 -20.26
N GLN A 192 -15.20 2.61 -19.53
CA GLN A 192 -16.04 2.95 -18.37
C GLN A 192 -15.77 2.01 -17.20
N MET A 193 -15.47 2.60 -16.03
CA MET A 193 -15.40 1.84 -14.79
C MET A 193 -16.80 1.28 -14.44
N TYR A 194 -16.85 -0.03 -14.15
CA TYR A 194 -18.10 -0.78 -13.97
C TYR A 194 -19.06 -0.68 -15.16
N GLY A 195 -18.51 -0.49 -16.37
CA GLY A 195 -19.28 -0.37 -17.60
C GLY A 195 -20.11 -1.62 -17.90
N ASN A 196 -21.26 -1.40 -18.57
CA ASN A 196 -22.14 -2.48 -18.95
C ASN A 196 -21.51 -3.32 -20.08
N THR A 197 -21.24 -4.60 -19.79
CA THR A 197 -20.69 -5.56 -20.76
C THR A 197 -21.76 -6.23 -21.63
N ASN A 198 -23.06 -6.03 -21.33
CA ASN A 198 -24.18 -6.52 -22.14
C ASN A 198 -24.65 -5.44 -23.13
N ARG A 199 -23.71 -4.89 -23.91
CA ARG A 199 -23.95 -3.88 -24.96
C ARG A 199 -23.37 -4.39 -26.28
N PRO A 200 -24.03 -4.13 -27.44
CA PRO A 200 -23.52 -4.56 -28.74
C PRO A 200 -22.15 -3.98 -29.10
N ASP A 201 -21.79 -2.82 -28.55
CA ASP A 201 -20.53 -2.11 -28.77
C ASP A 201 -19.46 -2.40 -27.73
N PHE A 202 -19.73 -3.30 -26.76
CA PHE A 202 -18.68 -3.80 -25.83
C PHE A 202 -17.64 -4.62 -26.60
N VAL A 203 -16.35 -4.32 -26.41
CA VAL A 203 -15.25 -4.98 -27.11
C VAL A 203 -14.43 -5.89 -26.17
N HIS A 204 -13.93 -5.35 -25.06
CA HIS A 204 -13.10 -6.10 -24.11
C HIS A 204 -13.03 -5.39 -22.75
N LEU A 205 -12.45 -6.05 -21.75
CA LEU A 205 -12.02 -5.40 -20.50
C LEU A 205 -10.67 -4.72 -20.74
N GLU A 206 -10.49 -3.51 -20.15
CA GLU A 206 -9.24 -2.78 -20.23
C GLU A 206 -8.21 -3.39 -19.25
N GLY A 207 -6.99 -3.58 -19.72
CA GLY A 207 -5.95 -4.09 -18.85
C GLY A 207 -5.96 -5.61 -18.71
N MET A 208 -5.18 -6.07 -17.75
CA MET A 208 -5.00 -7.48 -17.38
C MET A 208 -5.37 -7.66 -15.91
N ASP A 209 -5.73 -8.86 -15.54
CA ASP A 209 -5.83 -9.27 -14.15
C ASP A 209 -4.44 -9.69 -13.63
N ASP A 210 -4.11 -9.35 -12.40
CA ASP A 210 -2.92 -9.87 -11.69
C ASP A 210 -3.42 -10.93 -10.71
N ASP A 211 -3.37 -12.18 -11.15
CA ASP A 211 -3.84 -13.34 -10.40
C ASP A 211 -2.84 -13.85 -9.35
N ASP A 212 -1.71 -13.17 -9.16
CA ASP A 212 -0.71 -13.55 -8.19
C ASP A 212 -1.23 -13.45 -6.76
N VAL A 213 -1.10 -14.53 -6.00
CA VAL A 213 -1.30 -14.59 -4.55
C VAL A 213 0.06 -14.81 -3.91
N GLY A 214 0.74 -13.71 -3.61
CA GLY A 214 2.04 -13.73 -2.96
C GLY A 214 1.89 -13.99 -1.47
N SER A 215 2.68 -14.92 -0.93
CA SER A 215 2.68 -15.26 0.50
C SER A 215 4.07 -15.16 1.09
N LEU A 216 4.18 -14.60 2.31
CA LEU A 216 5.41 -14.56 3.10
C LEU A 216 5.07 -15.07 4.50
N PHE A 217 5.83 -16.04 4.98
CA PHE A 217 5.63 -16.70 6.26
C PHE A 217 6.79 -16.40 7.19
N PHE A 218 6.48 -16.09 8.45
CA PHE A 218 7.46 -15.92 9.52
C PHE A 218 7.25 -16.99 10.58
N PHE A 219 8.33 -17.61 11.00
CA PHE A 219 8.35 -18.69 11.97
C PHE A 219 9.17 -18.30 13.19
N ASP A 220 8.88 -18.93 14.34
CA ASP A 220 9.80 -18.98 15.45
C ASP A 220 10.89 -20.04 15.21
N GLN A 221 11.80 -20.21 16.15
CA GLN A 221 12.87 -21.21 16.04
C GLN A 221 12.35 -22.66 16.08
N GLN A 222 11.17 -22.90 16.66
CA GLN A 222 10.51 -24.19 16.74
C GLN A 222 9.64 -24.49 15.52
N ASP A 223 9.73 -23.64 14.49
CA ASP A 223 8.96 -23.75 13.24
C ASP A 223 7.42 -23.51 13.38
N ASN A 224 6.99 -22.90 14.48
CA ASN A 224 5.61 -22.44 14.59
C ASN A 224 5.44 -21.15 13.77
N VAL A 225 4.32 -21.03 13.06
CA VAL A 225 4.00 -19.83 12.29
C VAL A 225 3.67 -18.69 13.25
N LYS A 226 4.38 -17.57 13.17
CA LYS A 226 4.13 -16.33 13.92
C LYS A 226 3.31 -15.31 13.14
N ALA A 227 3.62 -15.15 11.86
CA ALA A 227 2.90 -14.24 11.01
C ALA A 227 2.83 -14.73 9.56
N ILE A 228 1.76 -14.34 8.88
CA ILE A 228 1.55 -14.58 7.44
C ILE A 228 1.24 -13.24 6.78
N VAL A 229 1.93 -12.95 5.70
CA VAL A 229 1.60 -11.85 4.80
C VAL A 229 0.95 -12.43 3.56
N VAL A 230 -0.13 -11.81 3.12
CA VAL A 230 -0.81 -12.16 1.86
C VAL A 230 -0.90 -10.92 0.99
N ASN A 231 -0.38 -10.98 -0.23
CA ASN A 231 -0.41 -9.88 -1.20
C ASN A 231 -1.27 -10.27 -2.41
N VAL A 232 -2.32 -9.49 -2.67
CA VAL A 232 -3.25 -9.71 -3.78
C VAL A 232 -3.63 -8.38 -4.44
N ALA A 233 -3.75 -8.35 -5.76
CA ALA A 233 -4.18 -7.17 -6.51
C ALA A 233 -5.72 -7.03 -6.48
N CYS A 234 -6.28 -6.82 -5.28
CA CYS A 234 -7.72 -6.70 -5.08
C CYS A 234 -8.04 -5.68 -3.97
N PRO A 235 -8.86 -4.66 -4.24
CA PRO A 235 -9.29 -3.71 -3.22
C PRO A 235 -10.37 -4.32 -2.31
N SER A 236 -10.44 -3.87 -1.04
CA SER A 236 -11.47 -4.30 -0.08
C SER A 236 -12.77 -3.52 -0.29
N GLN A 237 -13.54 -3.92 -1.29
CA GLN A 237 -14.74 -3.19 -1.75
C GLN A 237 -16.00 -4.07 -1.87
N VAL A 238 -16.06 -5.20 -1.15
CA VAL A 238 -17.25 -6.07 -1.19
C VAL A 238 -18.44 -5.41 -0.47
N VAL A 239 -18.19 -4.71 0.64
CA VAL A 239 -19.23 -4.04 1.44
C VAL A 239 -19.13 -2.51 1.41
N GLU A 240 -18.51 -1.96 0.38
CA GLU A 240 -18.16 -0.53 0.25
C GLU A 240 -19.31 0.47 0.45
N GLY A 241 -20.56 0.07 0.22
CA GLY A 241 -21.74 0.93 0.36
C GLY A 241 -22.40 0.90 1.74
N GLN A 242 -21.95 0.06 2.65
CA GLN A 242 -22.56 -0.09 3.98
C GLN A 242 -22.15 1.03 4.93
N SER A 243 -22.96 1.23 5.98
CA SER A 243 -22.69 2.20 7.06
C SER A 243 -22.19 1.53 8.34
N ALA A 244 -22.11 0.21 8.41
CA ALA A 244 -21.42 -0.49 9.49
C ALA A 244 -19.90 -0.52 9.22
N ILE A 245 -19.10 -0.33 10.25
CA ILE A 245 -17.64 -0.54 10.18
C ILE A 245 -17.38 -2.02 9.88
N ASN A 246 -16.51 -2.29 8.90
CA ASN A 246 -16.23 -3.65 8.45
C ASN A 246 -14.83 -3.75 7.81
N ALA A 247 -14.06 -4.79 8.18
CA ALA A 247 -12.73 -5.08 7.61
C ALA A 247 -12.81 -5.73 6.21
N ASP A 248 -14.03 -5.83 5.62
CA ASP A 248 -14.29 -6.47 4.34
C ASP A 248 -13.79 -7.93 4.30
N TYR A 249 -13.35 -8.46 3.16
CA TYR A 249 -12.94 -9.86 3.03
C TYR A 249 -11.68 -10.22 3.85
N TRP A 250 -10.95 -9.26 4.40
CA TRP A 250 -9.76 -9.55 5.20
C TRP A 250 -10.09 -10.19 6.56
N LEU A 251 -11.28 -9.93 7.14
CA LEU A 251 -11.66 -10.64 8.36
C LEU A 251 -11.77 -12.16 8.12
N PRO A 252 -12.63 -12.68 7.22
CA PRO A 252 -12.70 -14.12 6.98
C PRO A 252 -11.38 -14.71 6.45
N VAL A 253 -10.51 -13.95 5.79
CA VAL A 253 -9.15 -14.41 5.46
C VAL A 253 -8.34 -14.68 6.72
N ARG A 254 -8.34 -13.76 7.69
CA ARG A 254 -7.63 -13.90 8.97
C ARG A 254 -8.17 -15.09 9.75
N GLU A 255 -9.49 -15.22 9.85
CA GLU A 255 -10.15 -16.31 10.56
C GLU A 255 -9.78 -17.69 9.97
N ASN A 256 -9.80 -17.83 8.64
CA ASN A 256 -9.44 -19.07 7.97
C ASN A 256 -7.96 -19.45 8.21
N LEU A 257 -7.04 -18.47 8.06
CA LEU A 257 -5.61 -18.70 8.25
C LEU A 257 -5.28 -18.98 9.72
N GLN A 258 -5.91 -18.28 10.66
CA GLN A 258 -5.76 -18.54 12.10
C GLN A 258 -6.31 -19.90 12.52
N ALA A 259 -7.44 -20.31 11.96
CA ALA A 259 -7.98 -21.65 12.19
C ALA A 259 -7.04 -22.75 11.70
N ARG A 260 -6.29 -22.50 10.61
CA ARG A 260 -5.37 -23.47 10.01
C ARG A 260 -4.00 -23.51 10.67
N TYR A 261 -3.43 -22.32 10.96
CA TYR A 261 -2.02 -22.20 11.38
C TYR A 261 -1.83 -21.82 12.86
N GLY A 262 -2.91 -21.51 13.56
CA GLY A 262 -2.94 -21.18 14.97
C GLY A 262 -3.61 -19.84 15.27
N ALA A 263 -4.41 -19.78 16.33
CA ALA A 263 -5.18 -18.57 16.71
C ALA A 263 -4.31 -17.34 17.03
N GLY A 264 -3.02 -17.53 17.37
CA GLY A 264 -2.07 -16.45 17.65
C GLY A 264 -1.32 -15.93 16.42
N VAL A 265 -1.59 -16.48 15.23
CA VAL A 265 -0.93 -16.05 13.98
C VAL A 265 -1.41 -14.66 13.58
N VAL A 266 -0.46 -13.74 13.37
CA VAL A 266 -0.75 -12.39 12.87
C VAL A 266 -0.81 -12.42 11.35
N VAL A 267 -1.93 -11.97 10.75
CA VAL A 267 -2.13 -12.00 9.30
C VAL A 267 -2.18 -10.57 8.75
N LEU A 268 -1.21 -10.22 7.91
CA LEU A 268 -1.14 -8.93 7.22
C LEU A 268 -1.74 -9.06 5.82
N GLY A 269 -2.79 -8.29 5.54
CA GLY A 269 -3.34 -8.14 4.20
C GLY A 269 -2.63 -7.00 3.45
N TRP A 270 -2.01 -7.31 2.31
CA TRP A 270 -1.35 -6.33 1.45
C TRP A 270 -2.08 -6.19 0.12
N GLY A 271 -2.61 -4.99 -0.16
CA GLY A 271 -3.14 -4.66 -1.48
C GLY A 271 -2.00 -4.53 -2.50
N GLY A 272 -2.03 -5.36 -3.55
CA GLY A 272 -1.21 -5.19 -4.73
C GLY A 272 -1.68 -4.02 -5.60
N ALA A 273 -1.11 -3.84 -6.79
CA ALA A 273 -1.57 -2.83 -7.73
C ALA A 273 -2.99 -3.15 -8.22
N ALA A 274 -3.99 -2.41 -7.76
CA ALA A 274 -5.41 -2.73 -7.92
C ALA A 274 -6.29 -1.51 -8.24
N GLY A 275 -5.71 -0.40 -8.71
CA GLY A 275 -6.46 0.84 -9.01
C GLY A 275 -7.54 0.67 -10.09
N ASP A 276 -7.37 -0.27 -10.99
CA ASP A 276 -8.33 -0.64 -12.04
C ASP A 276 -9.01 -2.01 -11.80
N MET A 277 -8.86 -2.56 -10.58
CA MET A 277 -9.38 -3.87 -10.21
C MET A 277 -10.59 -3.77 -9.28
N SER A 278 -11.34 -4.86 -9.15
CA SER A 278 -12.51 -5.01 -8.28
C SER A 278 -12.60 -6.44 -7.75
N PRO A 279 -13.12 -6.66 -6.54
CA PRO A 279 -13.48 -8.01 -6.08
C PRO A 279 -14.64 -8.62 -6.89
N ARG A 280 -15.37 -7.80 -7.66
CA ARG A 280 -16.56 -8.20 -8.42
C ARG A 280 -16.27 -8.26 -9.92
N PRO A 281 -16.31 -9.45 -10.55
CA PRO A 281 -16.09 -9.57 -11.99
C PRO A 281 -17.23 -8.91 -12.77
N LEU A 282 -16.89 -8.24 -13.88
CA LEU A 282 -17.87 -7.71 -14.82
C LEU A 282 -18.51 -8.82 -15.66
N LEU A 283 -17.78 -9.93 -15.87
CA LEU A 283 -18.24 -11.09 -16.65
C LEU A 283 -18.70 -12.22 -15.71
N HIS A 284 -19.50 -13.14 -16.23
CA HIS A 284 -19.94 -14.35 -15.52
C HIS A 284 -20.63 -14.12 -14.16
N LYS A 285 -21.29 -12.98 -13.96
CA LYS A 285 -21.93 -12.61 -12.69
C LYS A 285 -22.91 -13.66 -12.18
N ALA A 286 -23.79 -14.19 -13.05
CA ALA A 286 -24.77 -15.19 -12.70
C ALA A 286 -24.11 -16.54 -12.33
N ALA A 287 -23.09 -16.96 -13.06
CA ALA A 287 -22.36 -18.20 -12.75
C ALA A 287 -21.64 -18.11 -11.39
N ASN A 288 -20.96 -16.98 -11.10
CA ASN A 288 -20.33 -16.75 -9.81
C ASN A 288 -21.36 -16.73 -8.66
N ALA A 289 -22.48 -16.03 -8.83
CA ALA A 289 -23.56 -15.99 -7.85
C ALA A 289 -24.13 -17.40 -7.59
N ARG A 290 -24.38 -18.19 -8.65
CA ARG A 290 -24.83 -19.58 -8.53
C ARG A 290 -23.83 -20.43 -7.73
N MET A 291 -22.52 -20.32 -7.99
CA MET A 291 -21.53 -21.12 -7.28
C MET A 291 -21.44 -20.76 -5.79
N ARG A 292 -21.53 -19.45 -5.46
CA ARG A 292 -21.60 -19.02 -4.05
C ARG A 292 -22.85 -19.56 -3.35
N ALA A 293 -24.01 -19.49 -3.99
CA ALA A 293 -25.26 -20.02 -3.46
C ALA A 293 -25.19 -21.54 -3.20
N LEU A 294 -24.61 -22.32 -4.14
CA LEU A 294 -24.40 -23.75 -3.97
C LEU A 294 -23.44 -24.12 -2.83
N ARG A 295 -22.49 -23.22 -2.53
CA ARG A 295 -21.57 -23.38 -1.39
C ARG A 295 -22.16 -22.88 -0.06
N GLY A 296 -23.26 -22.14 -0.09
CA GLY A 296 -23.85 -21.52 1.10
C GLY A 296 -22.98 -20.41 1.70
N ILE A 297 -22.20 -19.68 0.87
CA ILE A 297 -21.27 -18.63 1.30
C ILE A 297 -21.52 -17.31 0.59
N ASN A 298 -21.16 -16.20 1.25
CA ASN A 298 -21.21 -14.86 0.68
C ASN A 298 -19.95 -14.54 -0.15
N GLU A 299 -19.90 -13.32 -0.69
CA GLU A 299 -18.81 -12.89 -1.57
C GLU A 299 -17.48 -12.74 -0.83
N MET A 300 -17.47 -12.18 0.40
CA MET A 300 -16.26 -12.07 1.23
C MET A 300 -15.69 -13.45 1.57
N GLN A 301 -16.58 -14.41 1.94
CA GLN A 301 -16.20 -15.79 2.25
C GLN A 301 -15.65 -16.53 1.01
N GLU A 302 -16.17 -16.26 -0.19
CA GLU A 302 -15.61 -16.85 -1.43
C GLU A 302 -14.20 -16.33 -1.73
N LEU A 303 -13.95 -15.02 -1.57
CA LEU A 303 -12.61 -14.46 -1.71
C LEU A 303 -11.66 -15.05 -0.66
N ALA A 304 -12.08 -15.09 0.60
CA ALA A 304 -11.28 -15.67 1.68
C ALA A 304 -10.95 -17.15 1.42
N ARG A 305 -11.91 -17.92 0.92
CA ARG A 305 -11.70 -19.34 0.56
C ARG A 305 -10.65 -19.49 -0.56
N ARG A 306 -10.68 -18.63 -1.58
CA ARG A 306 -9.71 -18.65 -2.66
C ARG A 306 -8.31 -18.31 -2.16
N ILE A 307 -8.20 -17.27 -1.34
CA ILE A 307 -6.93 -16.85 -0.71
C ILE A 307 -6.40 -17.97 0.19
N ASP A 308 -7.23 -18.56 1.06
CA ASP A 308 -6.82 -19.65 1.96
C ASP A 308 -6.29 -20.87 1.18
N LEU A 309 -6.94 -21.24 0.07
CA LEU A 309 -6.45 -22.32 -0.79
C LEU A 309 -5.06 -22.02 -1.36
N SER A 310 -4.88 -20.83 -1.92
CA SER A 310 -3.60 -20.42 -2.49
C SER A 310 -2.49 -20.32 -1.43
N VAL A 311 -2.78 -19.73 -0.27
CA VAL A 311 -1.83 -19.66 0.85
C VAL A 311 -1.45 -21.05 1.34
N SER A 312 -2.40 -21.99 1.44
CA SER A 312 -2.11 -23.36 1.90
C SER A 312 -1.28 -24.14 0.88
N GLN A 313 -1.55 -24.02 -0.41
CA GLN A 313 -0.71 -24.62 -1.47
C GLN A 313 0.70 -24.05 -1.47
N THR A 314 0.82 -22.73 -1.34
CA THR A 314 2.12 -22.05 -1.21
C THR A 314 2.87 -22.54 0.02
N PHE A 315 2.20 -22.63 1.18
CA PHE A 315 2.82 -23.07 2.43
C PHE A 315 3.37 -24.48 2.35
N GLU A 316 2.64 -25.43 1.75
CA GLU A 316 3.07 -26.82 1.57
C GLU A 316 4.43 -26.91 0.90
N ALA A 317 4.69 -26.05 -0.08
CA ALA A 317 5.97 -25.98 -0.79
C ALA A 317 7.01 -25.16 -0.01
N ALA A 318 6.67 -23.92 0.35
CA ALA A 318 7.59 -22.93 0.90
C ALA A 318 8.18 -23.33 2.27
N GLN A 319 7.43 -24.06 3.12
CA GLN A 319 7.93 -24.52 4.41
C GLN A 319 9.13 -25.47 4.33
N LYS A 320 9.42 -26.01 3.14
CA LYS A 320 10.57 -26.89 2.89
C LYS A 320 11.88 -26.12 2.80
N GLU A 321 11.82 -24.80 2.56
CA GLU A 321 12.96 -23.92 2.46
C GLU A 321 12.75 -22.67 3.33
N LYS A 322 13.38 -22.66 4.50
CA LYS A 322 13.30 -21.58 5.47
C LYS A 322 14.63 -20.85 5.58
N PHE A 323 14.59 -19.55 5.57
CA PHE A 323 15.74 -18.66 5.61
C PHE A 323 15.89 -18.07 7.03
N PRO A 324 16.90 -18.49 7.81
CA PRO A 324 17.13 -17.96 9.17
C PRO A 324 17.92 -16.65 9.18
N ASP A 325 18.63 -16.34 8.10
CA ASP A 325 19.59 -15.24 7.99
C ASP A 325 19.47 -14.44 6.69
N PRO A 326 18.27 -14.03 6.27
CA PRO A 326 18.09 -13.28 5.04
C PRO A 326 18.74 -11.90 5.13
N VAL A 327 19.32 -11.44 4.02
CA VAL A 327 19.76 -10.05 3.88
C VAL A 327 18.54 -9.13 4.06
N LEU A 328 18.61 -8.18 4.99
CA LEU A 328 17.61 -7.12 5.14
C LEU A 328 18.23 -5.78 4.77
N LYS A 329 17.64 -5.10 3.77
CA LYS A 329 17.98 -3.72 3.41
C LYS A 329 16.68 -2.93 3.22
N HIS A 330 16.63 -1.70 3.72
CA HIS A 330 15.46 -0.84 3.60
C HIS A 330 15.88 0.54 3.05
N VAL A 331 15.26 0.94 1.96
CA VAL A 331 15.40 2.28 1.37
C VAL A 331 14.04 2.97 1.45
N ALA A 332 13.98 4.11 2.12
CA ALA A 332 12.86 5.03 2.10
C ALA A 332 13.29 6.30 1.37
N VAL A 333 12.53 6.73 0.37
CA VAL A 333 12.86 7.89 -0.46
C VAL A 333 11.61 8.65 -0.88
N THR A 334 11.72 9.98 -0.95
CA THR A 334 10.69 10.84 -1.52
C THR A 334 11.00 11.15 -2.98
N LEU A 335 10.19 10.61 -3.88
CA LEU A 335 10.24 10.94 -5.30
C LEU A 335 9.48 12.23 -5.58
N GLN A 336 9.97 13.02 -6.55
CA GLN A 336 9.27 14.18 -7.07
C GLN A 336 8.62 13.80 -8.41
N LEU A 337 7.35 13.41 -8.41
CA LEU A 337 6.66 12.98 -9.62
C LEU A 337 5.96 14.16 -10.31
N PRO A 338 6.01 14.27 -11.66
CA PRO A 338 5.38 15.36 -12.39
C PRO A 338 3.86 15.35 -12.20
N LEU A 339 3.28 16.52 -11.99
CA LEU A 339 1.82 16.66 -11.95
C LEU A 339 1.17 16.27 -13.28
N ASN A 340 -0.01 15.65 -13.21
CA ASN A 340 -0.82 15.38 -14.41
C ASN A 340 -1.18 16.67 -15.12
N LYS A 341 -0.81 16.80 -16.40
CA LYS A 341 -1.09 17.97 -17.24
C LYS A 341 -2.60 18.09 -17.49
N ILE A 342 -3.08 19.33 -17.45
CA ILE A 342 -4.48 19.68 -17.64
C ILE A 342 -4.58 20.56 -18.89
N SER A 343 -5.43 20.19 -19.85
CA SER A 343 -5.72 21.03 -21.01
C SER A 343 -6.61 22.21 -20.63
N GLU A 344 -6.59 23.28 -21.46
CA GLU A 344 -7.51 24.43 -21.30
C GLU A 344 -8.98 23.97 -21.27
N THR A 345 -9.36 23.05 -22.15
CA THR A 345 -10.73 22.52 -22.19
C THR A 345 -11.11 21.84 -20.86
N GLN A 346 -10.25 20.97 -20.33
CA GLN A 346 -10.45 20.29 -19.05
C GLN A 346 -10.53 21.27 -17.87
N TYR A 347 -9.72 22.33 -17.91
CA TYR A 347 -9.79 23.42 -16.92
C TYR A 347 -11.13 24.13 -16.95
N GLN A 348 -11.60 24.56 -18.15
CA GLN A 348 -12.86 25.26 -18.30
C GLN A 348 -14.08 24.42 -17.89
N GLU A 349 -14.08 23.13 -18.24
CA GLU A 349 -15.10 22.17 -17.80
C GLU A 349 -15.12 22.02 -16.28
N ALA A 350 -13.93 21.87 -15.66
CA ALA A 350 -13.80 21.74 -14.21
C ALA A 350 -14.21 23.04 -13.48
N LEU A 351 -13.85 24.22 -14.02
CA LEU A 351 -14.21 25.52 -13.45
C LEU A 351 -15.73 25.74 -13.51
N ALA A 352 -16.36 25.42 -14.63
CA ALA A 352 -17.81 25.52 -14.79
C ALA A 352 -18.55 24.59 -13.80
N ALA A 353 -18.06 23.34 -13.68
CA ALA A 353 -18.63 22.38 -12.73
C ALA A 353 -18.41 22.82 -11.27
N TYR A 354 -17.24 23.35 -10.93
CA TYR A 354 -16.93 23.91 -9.62
C TYR A 354 -17.87 25.06 -9.24
N ASN A 355 -18.03 26.04 -10.16
CA ASN A 355 -18.94 27.19 -9.94
C ASN A 355 -20.40 26.73 -9.75
N LYS A 356 -20.85 25.71 -10.50
CA LYS A 356 -22.16 25.10 -10.31
C LYS A 356 -22.35 24.50 -8.92
N VAL A 357 -21.33 23.80 -8.40
CA VAL A 357 -21.37 23.23 -7.04
C VAL A 357 -21.39 24.34 -5.99
N LEU A 358 -20.63 25.43 -6.16
CA LEU A 358 -20.66 26.56 -5.26
C LEU A 358 -22.04 27.23 -5.23
N ALA A 359 -22.66 27.48 -6.38
CA ALA A 359 -24.02 28.03 -6.46
C ALA A 359 -25.06 27.11 -5.80
N GLN A 360 -24.90 25.79 -5.91
CA GLN A 360 -25.75 24.81 -5.23
C GLN A 360 -25.59 24.89 -3.70
N LEU A 361 -24.36 25.02 -3.19
CA LEU A 361 -24.08 25.15 -1.75
C LEU A 361 -24.61 26.47 -1.19
N GLU A 362 -24.56 27.55 -1.97
CA GLU A 362 -25.10 28.85 -1.59
C GLU A 362 -26.64 28.83 -1.52
N ALA A 363 -27.29 28.18 -2.52
CA ALA A 363 -28.76 28.07 -2.56
C ALA A 363 -29.33 27.12 -1.50
N ASP A 364 -28.59 26.03 -1.18
CA ASP A 364 -28.99 25.04 -0.18
C ASP A 364 -27.79 24.52 0.62
N PRO A 365 -27.40 25.16 1.72
CA PRO A 365 -26.31 24.69 2.56
C PRO A 365 -26.52 23.31 3.16
N SER A 366 -27.74 22.79 3.22
CA SER A 366 -28.02 21.44 3.75
C SER A 366 -27.48 20.32 2.87
N CYS A 367 -27.19 20.61 1.60
CA CYS A 367 -26.58 19.65 0.67
C CYS A 367 -25.05 19.48 0.88
N ALA A 368 -24.42 20.29 1.74
CA ALA A 368 -22.98 20.28 1.97
C ALA A 368 -22.39 18.89 2.25
N PRO A 369 -22.97 18.01 3.07
CA PRO A 369 -22.44 16.67 3.31
C PRO A 369 -22.27 15.82 2.04
N ARG A 370 -23.06 16.12 1.00
CA ARG A 370 -23.04 15.40 -0.28
C ARG A 370 -22.14 16.04 -1.32
N VAL A 371 -22.11 17.38 -1.40
CA VAL A 371 -21.49 18.08 -2.54
C VAL A 371 -20.21 18.84 -2.20
N ALA A 372 -19.92 19.08 -0.93
CA ALA A 372 -18.76 19.86 -0.51
C ALA A 372 -17.42 19.19 -0.90
N PHE A 373 -17.36 17.86 -0.97
CA PHE A 373 -16.19 17.14 -1.51
C PHE A 373 -15.91 17.56 -2.96
N MET A 374 -16.94 17.64 -3.80
CA MET A 374 -16.80 18.05 -5.19
C MET A 374 -16.33 19.50 -5.32
N ALA A 375 -16.80 20.38 -4.46
CA ALA A 375 -16.33 21.77 -4.40
C ALA A 375 -14.88 21.86 -3.94
N ARG A 376 -14.51 21.15 -2.87
CA ARG A 376 -13.18 21.27 -2.26
C ARG A 376 -12.09 20.54 -3.05
N ASP A 377 -12.35 19.32 -3.50
CA ASP A 377 -11.31 18.39 -3.93
C ASP A 377 -11.49 17.89 -5.37
N TRP A 378 -12.69 17.66 -5.83
CA TRP A 378 -12.95 17.05 -7.12
C TRP A 378 -12.72 18.03 -8.27
N HIS A 379 -13.62 19.00 -8.44
CA HIS A 379 -13.49 19.98 -9.52
C HIS A 379 -12.44 21.04 -9.21
N HIS A 380 -12.44 21.58 -7.98
CA HIS A 380 -11.48 22.60 -7.58
C HIS A 380 -10.03 22.10 -7.57
N GLY A 381 -9.80 20.82 -7.31
CA GLY A 381 -8.48 20.20 -7.41
C GLY A 381 -7.88 20.29 -8.83
N VAL A 382 -8.72 20.15 -9.87
CA VAL A 382 -8.30 20.32 -11.27
C VAL A 382 -7.98 21.79 -11.57
N VAL A 383 -8.85 22.71 -11.14
CA VAL A 383 -8.65 24.17 -11.31
C VAL A 383 -7.33 24.61 -10.67
N LYS A 384 -7.09 24.26 -9.41
CA LYS A 384 -5.85 24.59 -8.70
C LYS A 384 -4.60 24.03 -9.39
N ARG A 385 -4.66 22.78 -9.82
CA ARG A 385 -3.52 22.14 -10.50
C ARG A 385 -3.22 22.79 -11.84
N TYR A 386 -4.23 23.16 -12.63
CA TYR A 386 -4.05 23.91 -13.86
C TYR A 386 -3.34 25.25 -13.58
N GLU A 387 -3.87 26.05 -12.63
CA GLU A 387 -3.27 27.34 -12.24
C GLU A 387 -1.85 27.21 -11.70
N GLN A 388 -1.56 26.12 -10.97
CA GLN A 388 -0.20 25.80 -10.50
C GLN A 388 0.73 25.53 -11.67
N LEU A 389 0.31 24.73 -12.66
CA LEU A 389 1.07 24.37 -13.84
C LEU A 389 1.28 25.58 -14.78
N GLN A 390 0.35 26.56 -14.81
CA GLN A 390 0.57 27.81 -15.55
C GLN A 390 1.70 28.67 -14.92
N LYS A 391 1.86 28.61 -13.59
CA LYS A 391 2.90 29.33 -12.87
C LYS A 391 4.24 28.58 -12.88
N ASN A 392 4.19 27.26 -12.80
CA ASN A 392 5.35 26.37 -12.80
C ASN A 392 5.01 25.09 -13.61
N PRO A 393 5.37 25.06 -14.91
CA PRO A 393 5.08 23.92 -15.79
C PRO A 393 5.73 22.59 -15.33
N ASP A 394 6.82 22.68 -14.55
CA ASP A 394 7.59 21.54 -14.03
C ASP A 394 7.22 21.21 -12.58
N ALA A 395 6.04 21.66 -12.11
CA ALA A 395 5.58 21.38 -10.77
C ALA A 395 5.44 19.87 -10.53
N THR A 396 5.90 19.41 -9.36
CA THR A 396 5.91 18.01 -8.94
C THR A 396 5.06 17.81 -7.70
N TYR A 397 4.76 16.55 -7.43
CA TYR A 397 4.11 16.08 -6.22
C TYR A 397 5.06 15.12 -5.48
N PRO A 398 5.35 15.38 -4.19
CA PRO A 398 6.22 14.50 -3.40
C PRO A 398 5.52 13.18 -3.07
N VAL A 399 6.23 12.08 -3.26
CA VAL A 399 5.73 10.72 -3.03
C VAL A 399 6.76 9.93 -2.25
N GLU A 400 6.45 9.57 -1.02
CA GLU A 400 7.27 8.64 -0.23
C GLU A 400 7.04 7.21 -0.74
N ILE A 401 8.13 6.51 -1.02
CA ILE A 401 8.13 5.08 -1.33
C ILE A 401 9.14 4.36 -0.45
N HIS A 402 8.86 3.10 -0.15
CA HIS A 402 9.78 2.20 0.51
C HIS A 402 10.08 1.01 -0.40
N VAL A 403 11.36 0.64 -0.49
CA VAL A 403 11.82 -0.57 -1.16
C VAL A 403 12.62 -1.38 -0.15
N VAL A 404 12.12 -2.55 0.21
CA VAL A 404 12.71 -3.41 1.24
C VAL A 404 13.12 -4.74 0.62
N ARG A 405 14.42 -5.02 0.60
CA ARG A 405 14.95 -6.34 0.27
C ARG A 405 14.94 -7.22 1.51
N LEU A 406 14.43 -8.44 1.39
CA LEU A 406 14.47 -9.47 2.41
C LEU A 406 14.88 -10.80 1.77
N GLY A 407 16.15 -11.18 1.90
CA GLY A 407 16.73 -12.29 1.14
C GLY A 407 16.67 -12.03 -0.37
N ASP A 408 16.00 -12.92 -1.09
CA ASP A 408 15.80 -12.83 -2.54
C ASP A 408 14.41 -12.29 -2.94
N LEU A 409 13.65 -11.78 -1.98
CA LEU A 409 12.41 -11.06 -2.28
C LEU A 409 12.57 -9.55 -2.07
N VAL A 410 11.66 -8.77 -2.68
CA VAL A 410 11.55 -7.32 -2.49
C VAL A 410 10.09 -6.91 -2.27
N VAL A 411 9.91 -5.94 -1.37
CA VAL A 411 8.64 -5.27 -1.11
C VAL A 411 8.76 -3.82 -1.58
N CYS A 412 7.85 -3.37 -2.47
CA CYS A 412 7.84 -2.03 -3.05
C CYS A 412 6.54 -1.32 -2.71
N SER A 413 6.59 -0.26 -1.91
CA SER A 413 5.40 0.50 -1.53
C SER A 413 5.17 1.70 -2.43
N ASN A 414 3.91 2.15 -2.51
CA ASN A 414 3.50 3.40 -3.12
C ASN A 414 2.16 3.89 -2.52
N PRO A 415 1.85 5.19 -2.56
CA PRO A 415 0.63 5.73 -1.95
C PRO A 415 -0.60 5.69 -2.86
N PHE A 416 -0.48 5.28 -4.11
CA PHE A 416 -1.54 5.38 -5.12
C PHE A 416 -2.55 4.23 -5.07
N GLU A 417 -3.74 4.47 -5.61
CA GLU A 417 -4.55 3.42 -6.24
C GLU A 417 -3.89 3.10 -7.59
N LEU A 418 -2.83 2.29 -7.52
CA LEU A 418 -1.93 2.01 -8.64
C LEU A 418 -2.62 1.07 -9.64
N TYR A 419 -2.66 1.42 -10.92
CA TYR A 419 -3.17 0.50 -11.95
C TYR A 419 -2.30 -0.75 -12.05
N CYS A 420 -2.95 -1.89 -12.23
CA CYS A 420 -2.36 -3.24 -12.25
C CYS A 420 -1.12 -3.33 -13.16
N GLU A 421 -1.18 -2.73 -14.35
CA GLU A 421 -0.09 -2.76 -15.33
C GLU A 421 1.24 -2.20 -14.80
N TYR A 422 1.22 -1.18 -13.94
CA TYR A 422 2.45 -0.64 -13.34
C TYR A 422 3.08 -1.64 -12.34
N GLY A 423 2.26 -2.33 -11.56
CA GLY A 423 2.72 -3.40 -10.68
C GLY A 423 3.38 -4.54 -11.46
N VAL A 424 2.73 -4.97 -12.55
CA VAL A 424 3.28 -6.00 -13.45
C VAL A 424 4.59 -5.55 -14.09
N ARG A 425 4.73 -4.27 -14.49
CA ARG A 425 5.98 -3.73 -15.05
C ARG A 425 7.13 -3.74 -14.02
N ILE A 426 6.85 -3.44 -12.76
CA ILE A 426 7.85 -3.52 -11.68
C ILE A 426 8.24 -4.99 -11.47
N LYS A 427 7.27 -5.90 -11.31
CA LYS A 427 7.52 -7.34 -11.14
C LYS A 427 8.38 -7.92 -12.29
N ALA A 428 8.05 -7.59 -13.54
CA ALA A 428 8.73 -8.10 -14.72
C ALA A 428 10.18 -7.61 -14.86
N ARG A 429 10.52 -6.45 -14.30
CA ARG A 429 11.86 -5.85 -14.39
C ARG A 429 12.68 -6.04 -13.11
N SER A 430 12.07 -6.56 -12.06
CA SER A 430 12.72 -6.80 -10.78
C SER A 430 13.78 -7.91 -10.87
N LYS A 431 14.90 -7.73 -10.16
CA LYS A 431 15.92 -8.77 -9.98
C LYS A 431 15.57 -9.78 -8.89
N ALA A 432 14.59 -9.45 -8.03
CA ALA A 432 14.15 -10.33 -6.96
C ALA A 432 13.48 -11.60 -7.52
N THR A 433 13.65 -12.71 -6.84
CA THR A 433 12.91 -13.96 -7.14
C THR A 433 11.41 -13.74 -7.01
N GLN A 434 10.98 -12.93 -6.01
CA GLN A 434 9.58 -12.54 -5.84
C GLN A 434 9.48 -11.07 -5.45
N THR A 435 8.53 -10.34 -6.07
CA THR A 435 8.29 -8.93 -5.84
C THR A 435 6.88 -8.71 -5.33
N PHE A 436 6.77 -8.10 -4.16
CA PHE A 436 5.50 -7.69 -3.55
C PHE A 436 5.27 -6.20 -3.82
N ILE A 437 4.13 -5.87 -4.40
CA ILE A 437 3.70 -4.48 -4.59
C ILE A 437 2.73 -4.13 -3.46
N LEU A 438 3.03 -3.05 -2.74
CA LEU A 438 2.17 -2.47 -1.71
C LEU A 438 1.62 -1.15 -2.19
N GLN A 439 0.35 -1.10 -2.55
CA GLN A 439 -0.35 0.16 -2.77
C GLN A 439 -0.90 0.74 -1.46
N MET A 440 -1.44 1.95 -1.49
CA MET A 440 -2.07 2.64 -0.34
C MET A 440 -1.14 2.84 0.86
N SER A 441 0.17 2.96 0.61
CA SER A 441 1.17 3.25 1.66
C SER A 441 1.36 4.76 1.83
N GLY A 442 0.28 5.49 2.01
CA GLY A 442 0.23 6.94 2.09
C GLY A 442 -1.07 7.48 1.50
N PHE A 443 -1.04 8.74 1.08
CA PHE A 443 -2.15 9.41 0.39
C PHE A 443 -1.79 9.66 -1.07
N GLY A 444 -2.51 9.00 -1.96
CA GLY A 444 -2.42 9.21 -3.41
C GLY A 444 -3.80 9.17 -4.06
N SER A 445 -3.82 9.54 -5.34
CA SER A 445 -4.99 9.39 -6.20
C SER A 445 -4.86 8.09 -7.01
N TYR A 446 -5.80 7.84 -7.92
CA TYR A 446 -5.56 6.86 -8.97
C TYR A 446 -4.34 7.23 -9.79
N LEU A 447 -3.57 6.22 -10.21
CA LEU A 447 -2.46 6.39 -11.16
C LEU A 447 -2.73 5.55 -12.42
N PRO A 448 -3.43 6.15 -13.42
CA PRO A 448 -3.86 5.45 -14.61
C PRO A 448 -2.73 5.30 -15.64
N THR A 449 -2.88 4.30 -16.53
CA THR A 449 -2.05 4.18 -17.74
C THR A 449 -2.46 5.21 -18.80
N ALA A 450 -1.58 5.44 -19.78
CA ALA A 450 -1.90 6.31 -20.93
C ALA A 450 -3.13 5.81 -21.71
N ARG A 451 -3.27 4.48 -21.83
CA ARG A 451 -4.45 3.86 -22.47
C ARG A 451 -5.72 4.18 -21.70
N ALA A 452 -5.70 4.04 -20.38
CA ALA A 452 -6.86 4.34 -19.54
C ALA A 452 -7.22 5.82 -19.57
N GLN A 453 -6.23 6.71 -19.57
CA GLN A 453 -6.45 8.15 -19.67
C GLN A 453 -7.09 8.52 -21.03
N ALA A 454 -6.66 7.90 -22.12
CA ALA A 454 -7.26 8.08 -23.44
C ALA A 454 -8.73 7.57 -23.50
N GLY A 455 -9.03 6.45 -22.81
CA GLY A 455 -10.39 5.90 -22.71
C GLY A 455 -11.33 6.70 -21.80
N GLY A 456 -10.79 7.53 -20.92
CA GLY A 456 -11.55 8.40 -20.01
C GLY A 456 -12.26 7.65 -18.87
N SER A 457 -13.32 8.27 -18.32
CA SER A 457 -14.15 7.81 -17.22
C SER A 457 -13.44 7.86 -15.83
N TYR A 458 -14.24 7.68 -14.78
CA TYR A 458 -13.76 7.67 -13.40
C TYR A 458 -12.49 6.82 -13.22
N SER A 459 -11.59 7.22 -12.35
CA SER A 459 -10.24 6.73 -12.11
C SER A 459 -9.19 7.12 -13.17
N ALA A 460 -9.58 7.57 -14.38
CA ALA A 460 -8.66 7.94 -15.45
C ALA A 460 -8.84 9.38 -15.97
N ILE A 461 -9.67 10.18 -15.33
CA ILE A 461 -9.92 11.60 -15.66
C ILE A 461 -9.13 12.54 -14.71
N PRO A 462 -8.92 13.80 -15.10
CA PRO A 462 -8.13 14.75 -14.29
C PRO A 462 -8.57 14.89 -12.84
N GLN A 463 -9.87 14.78 -12.57
CA GLN A 463 -10.40 14.85 -11.21
C GLN A 463 -9.93 13.70 -10.32
N SER A 464 -9.67 12.53 -10.91
CA SER A 464 -9.24 11.32 -10.19
C SER A 464 -7.71 11.20 -10.07
N ASN A 465 -6.93 12.04 -10.77
CA ASN A 465 -5.49 11.83 -10.93
C ASN A 465 -4.69 13.10 -10.63
N ILE A 466 -3.91 13.08 -9.55
CA ILE A 466 -2.91 14.12 -9.27
C ILE A 466 -1.71 13.93 -10.19
N ILE A 467 -1.29 12.68 -10.37
CA ILE A 467 -0.19 12.26 -11.21
C ILE A 467 -0.74 11.57 -12.45
N GLY A 468 -0.13 11.82 -13.59
CA GLY A 468 -0.49 11.19 -14.86
C GLY A 468 0.41 10.01 -15.24
N PRO A 469 0.23 9.43 -16.43
CA PRO A 469 1.00 8.28 -16.91
C PRO A 469 2.51 8.50 -16.97
N GLU A 470 2.97 9.73 -17.20
CA GLU A 470 4.39 10.09 -17.17
C GLU A 470 4.99 9.86 -15.79
N GLY A 471 4.29 10.31 -14.75
CA GLY A 471 4.70 10.05 -13.36
C GLY A 471 4.58 8.57 -12.98
N GLY A 472 3.62 7.84 -13.55
CA GLY A 472 3.49 6.39 -13.39
C GLY A 472 4.70 5.64 -13.96
N GLN A 473 5.16 6.02 -15.15
CA GLN A 473 6.39 5.46 -15.73
C GLN A 473 7.62 5.78 -14.88
N MET A 474 7.74 7.03 -14.41
CA MET A 474 8.83 7.44 -13.53
C MET A 474 8.84 6.67 -12.20
N LEU A 475 7.67 6.42 -11.61
CA LEU A 475 7.54 5.59 -10.40
C LEU A 475 8.09 4.17 -10.65
N VAL A 476 7.71 3.54 -11.77
CA VAL A 476 8.21 2.21 -12.15
C VAL A 476 9.73 2.22 -12.31
N ASP A 477 10.26 3.17 -13.08
CA ASP A 477 11.69 3.24 -13.39
C ASP A 477 12.53 3.47 -12.13
N LYS A 478 12.12 4.38 -11.26
CA LYS A 478 12.82 4.65 -10.00
C LYS A 478 12.72 3.50 -9.00
N THR A 479 11.58 2.82 -8.94
CA THR A 479 11.44 1.63 -8.09
C THR A 479 12.39 0.51 -8.56
N VAL A 480 12.47 0.26 -9.88
CA VAL A 480 13.38 -0.75 -10.45
C VAL A 480 14.85 -0.35 -10.24
N GLU A 481 15.21 0.92 -10.42
CA GLU A 481 16.55 1.44 -10.13
C GLU A 481 16.99 1.16 -8.68
N ILE A 482 16.11 1.43 -7.71
CA ILE A 482 16.38 1.14 -6.29
C ILE A 482 16.51 -0.38 -6.06
N ILE A 483 15.64 -1.19 -6.68
CA ILE A 483 15.78 -2.65 -6.61
C ILE A 483 17.16 -3.08 -7.09
N GLU A 484 17.62 -2.59 -8.25
CA GLU A 484 18.94 -2.94 -8.79
C GLU A 484 20.07 -2.56 -7.84
N GLU A 485 19.98 -1.42 -7.15
CA GLU A 485 20.96 -0.97 -6.17
C GLU A 485 20.99 -1.88 -4.93
N LEU A 486 19.84 -2.37 -4.48
CA LEU A 486 19.77 -3.27 -3.33
C LEU A 486 20.45 -4.63 -3.58
N TRP A 487 20.66 -5.02 -4.84
CA TRP A 487 21.38 -6.25 -5.23
C TRP A 487 22.87 -6.05 -5.54
N LYS A 488 23.35 -4.81 -5.48
CA LYS A 488 24.79 -4.52 -5.48
C LYS A 488 25.38 -4.74 -4.09
#